data_eb5d5354582fd3b7c6fd750861837319
#
_entry.id   eb5d5354582fd3b7c6fd750861837319
#
_cell.length_a   1.000
_cell.length_b   1.000
_cell.length_c   1.000
_cell.angle_alpha   90.00
_cell.angle_beta   90.00
_cell.angle_gamma   90.00
#
_symmetry.space_group_name_H-M   'P 1'
#
loop_
_entity.id
_entity.type
_entity.pdbx_description
1 polymer ?
#
loop_
_entity_poly.entity_id
_entity_poly.type
_entity_poly.pdbx_seq_one_letter_code
_entity_poly.pdbx_strand_id
1 'polypeptide(L)' 'MKISYNKLWKLLVDKGMKKKDLKEVTGISATIIAKLGRNENVTTDTLLKICTALDCNISDIMDIVHIDTGNPI' A
#
# COMPACT_ATOMS: atom_id res chain seq x y z
N MET A 1 -16.18 4.45 4.13
CA MET A 1 -15.14 3.68 3.43
C MET A 1 -13.78 4.31 3.65
N LYS A 2 -12.76 3.51 3.64
CA LYS A 2 -11.39 4.00 3.71
C LYS A 2 -10.47 3.11 2.89
N ILE A 3 -9.28 3.64 2.56
CA ILE A 3 -8.25 2.90 1.87
C ILE A 3 -7.48 2.05 2.88
N SER A 4 -7.13 0.82 2.48
CA SER A 4 -6.26 -0.05 3.25
C SER A 4 -5.15 -0.57 2.36
N TYR A 5 -3.92 -0.57 2.88
CA TYR A 5 -2.75 -1.14 2.19
C TYR A 5 -2.30 -2.46 2.85
N ASN A 6 -3.18 -3.11 3.60
CA ASN A 6 -2.83 -4.37 4.27
C ASN A 6 -2.37 -5.44 3.29
N LYS A 7 -2.94 -5.45 2.09
CA LYS A 7 -2.54 -6.37 1.02
C LYS A 7 -1.07 -6.16 0.62
N LEU A 8 -0.62 -4.91 0.60
CA LEU A 8 0.78 -4.59 0.30
C LEU A 8 1.72 -5.24 1.32
N TRP A 9 1.40 -5.11 2.60
CA TRP A 9 2.24 -5.66 3.66
C TRP A 9 2.29 -7.19 3.60
N LYS A 10 1.16 -7.82 3.31
CA LYS A 10 1.09 -9.28 3.12
C LYS A 10 1.92 -9.71 1.92
N LEU A 11 1.84 -8.97 0.83
CA LEU A 11 2.62 -9.26 -0.37
C LEU A 11 4.12 -9.15 -0.11
N LEU A 12 4.55 -8.15 0.67
CA LEU A 12 5.96 -8.02 1.06
C LEU A 12 6.42 -9.22 1.89
N VAL A 13 5.60 -9.66 2.85
CA VAL A 13 5.91 -10.85 3.65
C VAL A 13 6.07 -12.07 2.76
N ASP A 14 5.15 -12.26 1.81
CA ASP A 14 5.21 -13.38 0.86
C ASP A 14 6.47 -13.35 -0.01
N LYS A 15 6.97 -12.15 -0.31
CA LYS A 15 8.20 -11.97 -1.10
C LYS A 15 9.47 -11.92 -0.24
N GLY A 16 9.34 -12.06 1.07
CA GLY A 16 10.48 -11.97 1.97
C GLY A 16 11.10 -10.57 2.05
N MET A 17 10.29 -9.54 1.80
CA MET A 17 10.74 -8.15 1.76
C MET A 17 10.29 -7.40 3.00
N LYS A 18 11.10 -6.42 3.41
CA LYS A 18 10.79 -5.48 4.48
C LYS A 18 10.44 -4.12 3.86
N LYS A 19 9.89 -3.20 4.68
CA LYS A 19 9.60 -1.83 4.24
C LYS A 19 10.83 -1.13 3.67
N LYS A 20 11.99 -1.37 4.26
CA LYS A 20 13.25 -0.83 3.78
C LYS A 20 13.58 -1.32 2.36
N ASP A 21 13.30 -2.58 2.06
CA ASP A 21 13.50 -3.13 0.72
C ASP A 21 12.54 -2.49 -0.28
N LEU A 22 11.29 -2.28 0.12
CA LEU A 22 10.31 -1.60 -0.72
C LEU A 22 10.78 -0.18 -1.07
N LYS A 23 11.31 0.55 -0.09
CA LYS A 23 11.88 1.88 -0.30
C LYS A 23 13.00 1.84 -1.34
N GLU A 24 13.88 0.86 -1.23
CA GLU A 24 15.03 0.72 -2.13
C GLU A 24 14.60 0.41 -3.57
N VAL A 25 13.68 -0.53 -3.76
CA VAL A 25 13.29 -0.97 -5.11
C VAL A 25 12.35 0.01 -5.80
N THR A 26 11.63 0.85 -5.05
CA THR A 26 10.70 1.83 -5.62
C THR A 26 11.26 3.24 -5.69
N GLY A 27 12.26 3.55 -4.88
CA GLY A 27 12.79 4.89 -4.74
C GLY A 27 11.86 5.86 -4.01
N ILE A 28 10.77 5.38 -3.40
CA ILE A 28 9.87 6.26 -2.64
C ILE A 28 10.50 6.61 -1.28
N SER A 29 10.07 7.74 -0.72
CA SER A 29 10.66 8.25 0.51
C SER A 29 10.15 7.52 1.76
N ALA A 30 10.89 7.65 2.86
CA ALA A 30 10.46 7.13 4.16
C ALA A 30 9.13 7.75 4.60
N THR A 31 8.89 9.02 4.26
CA THR A 31 7.64 9.71 4.55
C THR A 31 6.45 9.02 3.87
N ILE A 32 6.63 8.63 2.61
CA ILE A 32 5.59 7.92 1.85
C ILE A 32 5.35 6.53 2.44
N ILE A 33 6.41 5.81 2.82
CA ILE A 33 6.29 4.51 3.48
C ILE A 33 5.47 4.66 4.79
N ALA A 34 5.73 5.70 5.57
CA ALA A 34 4.99 5.97 6.79
C ALA A 34 3.50 6.25 6.51
N LYS A 35 3.20 6.98 5.44
CA LYS A 35 1.80 7.23 5.03
C LYS A 35 1.11 5.92 4.67
N LEU A 36 1.75 5.05 3.92
CA LEU A 36 1.22 3.73 3.60
C LEU A 36 0.93 2.93 4.87
N GLY A 37 1.82 3.01 5.86
CA GLY A 37 1.63 2.33 7.14
C GLY A 37 0.43 2.84 7.94
N ARG A 38 0.02 4.08 7.69
CA ARG A 38 -1.15 4.69 8.34
C ARG A 38 -2.41 4.66 7.47
N ASN A 39 -2.38 4.00 6.34
CA ASN A 39 -3.47 3.96 5.37
C ASN A 39 -3.88 5.36 4.89
N GLU A 40 -2.90 6.26 4.76
CA GLU A 40 -3.13 7.62 4.27
C GLU A 40 -3.06 7.66 2.75
N ASN A 41 -3.58 8.72 2.16
CA ASN A 41 -3.56 8.91 0.72
C ASN A 41 -2.13 9.09 0.22
N VAL A 42 -1.83 8.44 -0.88
CA VAL A 42 -0.60 8.64 -1.65
C VAL A 42 -0.98 8.89 -3.10
N THR A 43 -0.04 9.39 -3.89
CA THR A 43 -0.32 9.66 -5.29
C THR A 43 -0.41 8.36 -6.10
N THR A 44 -1.14 8.41 -7.21
CA THR A 44 -1.21 7.28 -8.14
C THR A 44 0.16 6.96 -8.72
N ASP A 45 1.04 7.96 -8.87
CA ASP A 45 2.41 7.74 -9.29
C ASP A 45 3.17 6.84 -8.31
N THR A 46 2.97 7.06 -7.02
CA THR A 46 3.54 6.19 -5.98
C THR A 46 3.04 4.75 -6.13
N LEU A 47 1.73 4.58 -6.33
CA LEU A 47 1.13 3.26 -6.52
C LEU A 47 1.68 2.59 -7.77
N LEU A 48 1.86 3.34 -8.85
CA LEU A 48 2.45 2.83 -10.08
C LEU A 48 3.88 2.33 -9.86
N LYS A 49 4.68 3.08 -9.12
CA LYS A 49 6.05 2.68 -8.78
C LYS A 49 6.08 1.37 -8.00
N ILE A 50 5.18 1.23 -7.02
CA ILE A 50 5.08 0.01 -6.22
C ILE A 50 4.68 -1.18 -7.09
N CYS A 51 3.63 -1.02 -7.90
CA CYS A 51 3.16 -2.09 -8.78
C CYS A 51 4.23 -2.51 -9.80
N THR A 52 4.96 -1.54 -10.33
CA THR A 52 6.04 -1.81 -11.28
C THR A 52 7.17 -2.60 -10.61
N ALA A 53 7.60 -2.18 -9.43
CA ALA A 53 8.69 -2.82 -8.70
C ALA A 53 8.33 -4.23 -8.23
N LEU A 54 7.08 -4.46 -7.85
CA LEU A 54 6.62 -5.77 -7.35
C LEU A 54 5.96 -6.62 -8.43
N ASP A 55 5.87 -6.11 -9.65
CA ASP A 55 5.23 -6.77 -10.79
C ASP A 55 3.83 -7.28 -10.43
N CYS A 56 2.98 -6.35 -10.02
CA CYS A 56 1.62 -6.67 -9.57
C CYS A 56 0.62 -5.58 -9.98
N ASN A 57 -0.65 -5.85 -9.76
CA ASN A 57 -1.73 -4.89 -9.99
C ASN A 57 -2.05 -4.11 -8.72
N ILE A 58 -2.74 -2.98 -8.88
CA ILE A 58 -3.16 -2.15 -7.74
C ILE A 58 -4.04 -2.93 -6.77
N SER A 59 -4.86 -3.84 -7.27
CA SER A 59 -5.72 -4.69 -6.43
C SER A 59 -4.94 -5.67 -5.55
N ASP A 60 -3.66 -5.88 -5.85
CA ASP A 60 -2.78 -6.74 -5.05
C ASP A 60 -2.17 -6.00 -3.86
N ILE A 61 -2.23 -4.67 -3.84
CA ILE A 61 -1.56 -3.86 -2.83
C ILE A 61 -2.51 -2.98 -2.03
N MET A 62 -3.72 -2.73 -2.51
CA MET A 62 -4.66 -1.87 -1.78
C MET A 62 -6.10 -2.35 -1.95
N ASP A 63 -6.94 -1.88 -1.05
CA ASP A 63 -8.34 -2.23 -1.00
C ASP A 63 -9.14 -1.04 -0.47
N ILE A 64 -10.42 -1.03 -0.77
CA ILE A 64 -11.37 -0.10 -0.17
C ILE A 64 -12.17 -0.90 0.85
N VAL A 65 -12.12 -0.50 2.11
CA VAL A 65 -12.80 -1.22 3.18
C VAL A 65 -13.93 -0.36 3.74
N HIS A 66 -15.02 -1.02 4.10
CA HIS A 66 -16.11 -0.36 4.80
C HIS A 66 -15.71 -0.13 6.24
N ILE A 67 -15.97 1.09 6.71
CA ILE A 67 -15.94 1.37 8.12
C ILE A 67 -17.37 1.12 8.61
N ASP A 68 -17.54 0.12 9.47
CA ASP A 68 -18.84 -0.12 10.09
C ASP A 68 -19.03 0.92 11.18
N THR A 69 -19.79 1.95 10.86
CA THR A 69 -20.13 3.02 11.78
C THR A 69 -21.50 2.81 12.42
N GLY A 70 -22.17 1.69 12.10
CA GLY A 70 -23.54 1.47 12.50
C GLY A 70 -24.52 2.37 11.76
N ASN A 71 -24.09 3.02 10.71
CA ASN A 71 -24.86 4.02 9.97
C ASN A 71 -24.97 3.59 8.51
N PRO A 72 -25.94 2.74 8.18
CA PRO A 72 -26.14 2.28 6.80
C PRO A 72 -26.45 3.49 5.91
N ILE A 73 -25.93 3.46 4.75
CA ILE A 73 -26.23 4.47 3.74
C ILE A 73 -27.57 4.15 3.11
#